data_816d2779f5b6c5805001945016130883
#
_entry.id   816d2779f5b6c5805001945016130883
#
_cell.length_a   1.000
_cell.length_b   1.000
_cell.length_c   1.000
_cell.angle_alpha   90.00
_cell.angle_beta   90.00
_cell.angle_gamma   90.00
#
_symmetry.space_group_name_H-M   'P 1'
#
loop_
_entity.id
_entity.type
_entity.pdbx_description
1 polymer ?
#
loop_
_entity_poly.entity_id
_entity_poly.type
_entity_poly.pdbx_seq_one_letter_code
_entity_poly.pdbx_strand_id
1 'polypeptide(L)'
;MIIFPAIDIKDGKCVRLTKGDFNKIISYEDSPVNQAIKYSQSGFNDIHIIDLDGALQGKPVNSIIVKEIIKKVKSRIQIGGGIRTIDDINNWIEMGVDKVVMGTAAVENKDLLKIVCNKFKNKIAVALDVKDGLIALSGWKKQTNISAIDYIKEIQNFGVSRIVYTDINKDGTKKGPNIKDTVELSNKVKIPLVISGGVSSIEDIKKIKLLSNSNIEGVIVGKSIYDGDIKISDLAELV
;
A
#
# COMPACT_ATOMS: atom_id res chain seq x y z
N MET A 1 -0.81 -3.84 15.79
CA MET A 1 -1.17 -3.83 14.35
C MET A 1 -1.09 -2.40 13.86
N ILE A 2 -0.46 -2.15 12.72
CA ILE A 2 -0.32 -0.81 12.14
C ILE A 2 -1.56 -0.49 11.29
N ILE A 3 -2.09 0.72 11.43
CA ILE A 3 -3.14 1.24 10.55
C ILE A 3 -2.51 2.28 9.62
N PHE A 4 -2.63 2.06 8.32
CA PHE A 4 -2.11 2.93 7.28
C PHE A 4 -3.27 3.68 6.60
N PRO A 5 -3.62 4.92 7.01
CA PRO A 5 -4.48 5.74 6.17
C PRO A 5 -3.77 5.99 4.84
N ALA A 6 -4.53 5.92 3.74
CA ALA A 6 -3.96 5.98 2.41
C ALA A 6 -4.27 7.28 1.68
N ILE A 7 -3.31 7.74 0.87
CA ILE A 7 -3.41 8.89 -0.03
C ILE A 7 -2.99 8.46 -1.42
N ASP A 8 -3.91 8.47 -2.37
CA ASP A 8 -3.59 8.29 -3.78
C ASP A 8 -3.47 9.66 -4.44
N ILE A 9 -2.36 9.89 -5.13
CA ILE A 9 -2.06 11.18 -5.78
C ILE A 9 -2.14 11.01 -7.29
N LYS A 10 -2.99 11.80 -7.92
CA LYS A 10 -3.06 11.94 -9.38
C LYS A 10 -3.28 13.39 -9.77
N ASP A 11 -2.51 13.87 -10.75
CA ASP A 11 -2.52 15.26 -11.20
C ASP A 11 -2.42 16.25 -10.02
N GLY A 12 -1.61 15.89 -9.00
CA GLY A 12 -1.40 16.68 -7.79
C GLY A 12 -2.54 16.70 -6.78
N LYS A 13 -3.58 15.90 -6.96
CA LYS A 13 -4.80 15.86 -6.12
C LYS A 13 -4.94 14.54 -5.38
N CYS A 14 -5.67 14.57 -4.25
CA CYS A 14 -6.16 13.35 -3.63
C CYS A 14 -7.26 12.74 -4.50
N VAL A 15 -7.09 11.47 -4.85
CA VAL A 15 -8.07 10.76 -5.66
C VAL A 15 -8.33 9.35 -5.12
N ARG A 16 -9.39 8.71 -5.61
CA ARG A 16 -9.63 7.28 -5.47
C ARG A 16 -10.10 6.70 -6.79
N LEU A 17 -9.57 5.52 -7.11
CA LEU A 17 -10.02 4.74 -8.24
C LEU A 17 -11.16 3.82 -7.81
N THR A 18 -12.16 3.64 -8.65
CA THR A 18 -13.18 2.61 -8.44
C THR A 18 -12.68 1.32 -9.08
N LYS A 19 -12.38 0.30 -8.25
CA LYS A 19 -11.82 -0.99 -8.70
C LYS A 19 -10.56 -0.84 -9.57
N GLY A 20 -9.67 0.09 -9.23
CA GLY A 20 -8.44 0.34 -9.97
C GLY A 20 -8.62 0.94 -11.37
N ASP A 21 -9.85 1.31 -11.77
CA ASP A 21 -10.14 1.83 -13.11
C ASP A 21 -9.76 3.31 -13.19
N PHE A 22 -8.72 3.62 -13.96
CA PHE A 22 -8.23 4.99 -14.20
C PHE A 22 -9.23 5.87 -14.96
N ASN A 23 -10.31 5.31 -15.51
CA ASN A 23 -11.39 6.09 -16.12
C ASN A 23 -12.50 6.44 -15.10
N LYS A 24 -12.45 5.87 -13.89
CA LYS A 24 -13.43 6.07 -12.83
C LYS A 24 -12.77 6.66 -11.59
N ILE A 25 -12.35 7.93 -11.72
CA ILE A 25 -11.61 8.66 -10.71
C ILE A 25 -12.59 9.54 -9.94
N ILE A 26 -12.52 9.46 -8.61
CA ILE A 26 -13.17 10.39 -7.69
C ILE A 26 -12.05 11.29 -7.15
N SER A 27 -12.18 12.60 -7.35
CA SER A 27 -11.26 13.60 -6.78
C SER A 27 -11.87 14.20 -5.52
N TYR A 28 -11.05 14.47 -4.53
CA TYR A 28 -11.43 15.08 -3.26
C TYR A 28 -10.84 16.48 -3.13
N GLU A 29 -11.50 17.33 -2.34
CA GLU A 29 -11.13 18.75 -2.21
C GLU A 29 -9.80 18.98 -1.49
N ASP A 30 -9.49 18.12 -0.51
CA ASP A 30 -8.26 18.27 0.26
C ASP A 30 -7.02 17.99 -0.59
N SER A 31 -5.99 18.83 -0.44
CA SER A 31 -4.69 18.55 -1.05
C SER A 31 -4.02 17.35 -0.36
N PRO A 32 -3.15 16.59 -1.06
CA PRO A 32 -2.41 15.48 -0.46
C PRO A 32 -1.61 15.89 0.78
N VAL A 33 -1.08 17.09 0.80
CA VAL A 33 -0.33 17.65 1.94
C VAL A 33 -1.24 17.87 3.14
N ASN A 34 -2.39 18.52 2.94
CA ASN A 34 -3.35 18.77 4.03
C ASN A 34 -3.93 17.46 4.56
N GLN A 35 -4.20 16.50 3.69
CA GLN A 35 -4.69 15.19 4.11
C GLN A 35 -3.66 14.43 4.95
N ALA A 36 -2.38 14.48 4.57
CA ALA A 36 -1.29 13.88 5.34
C ALA A 36 -1.13 14.57 6.72
N ILE A 37 -1.25 15.89 6.78
CA ILE A 37 -1.23 16.65 8.05
C ILE A 37 -2.38 16.22 8.93
N LYS A 38 -3.61 16.11 8.41
CA LYS A 38 -4.77 15.61 9.17
C LYS A 38 -4.51 14.23 9.76
N TYR A 39 -3.97 13.30 8.99
CA TYR A 39 -3.63 11.96 9.48
C TYR A 39 -2.57 12.02 10.59
N SER A 40 -1.48 12.74 10.36
CA SER A 40 -0.39 12.86 11.34
C SER A 40 -0.84 13.50 12.66
N GLN A 41 -1.67 14.56 12.58
CA GLN A 41 -2.23 15.23 13.77
C GLN A 41 -3.24 14.36 14.52
N SER A 42 -3.92 13.45 13.83
CA SER A 42 -4.82 12.47 14.43
C SER A 42 -4.10 11.27 15.08
N GLY A 43 -2.76 11.24 15.09
CA GLY A 43 -1.98 10.23 15.79
C GLY A 43 -1.53 9.04 14.93
N PHE A 44 -1.77 9.04 13.62
CA PHE A 44 -1.28 7.96 12.75
C PHE A 44 0.23 8.07 12.56
N ASN A 45 0.96 7.05 12.99
CA ASN A 45 2.41 6.98 12.88
C ASN A 45 2.90 6.56 11.49
N ASP A 46 2.03 6.03 10.66
CA ASP A 46 2.35 5.52 9.32
C ASP A 46 1.29 5.98 8.31
N ILE A 47 1.72 6.43 7.14
CA ILE A 47 0.85 6.84 6.03
C ILE A 47 1.28 6.09 4.77
N HIS A 48 0.31 5.53 4.05
CA HIS A 48 0.53 4.90 2.75
C HIS A 48 0.20 5.87 1.62
N ILE A 49 1.16 6.10 0.71
CA ILE A 49 0.99 7.00 -0.43
C ILE A 49 1.18 6.21 -1.74
N ILE A 50 0.32 6.47 -2.72
CA ILE A 50 0.47 5.96 -4.07
C ILE A 50 0.56 7.12 -5.06
N ASP A 51 1.67 7.18 -5.80
CA ASP A 51 1.83 8.03 -6.98
C ASP A 51 1.19 7.35 -8.19
N LEU A 52 -0.09 7.65 -8.45
CA LEU A 52 -0.84 7.04 -9.56
C LEU A 52 -0.34 7.50 -10.92
N ASP A 53 0.13 8.75 -11.04
CA ASP A 53 0.77 9.23 -12.27
C ASP A 53 2.06 8.46 -12.52
N GLY A 54 2.83 8.23 -11.46
CA GLY A 54 4.03 7.41 -11.51
C GLY A 54 3.72 5.97 -11.91
N ALA A 55 2.67 5.37 -11.36
CA ALA A 55 2.24 4.02 -11.74
C ALA A 55 1.91 3.91 -13.23
N LEU A 56 1.28 4.94 -13.82
CA LEU A 56 0.97 5.01 -15.25
C LEU A 56 2.20 5.22 -16.12
N GLN A 57 3.10 6.14 -15.69
CA GLN A 57 4.27 6.53 -16.49
C GLN A 57 5.48 5.62 -16.27
N GLY A 58 5.47 4.80 -15.23
CA GLY A 58 6.57 3.90 -14.88
C GLY A 58 7.80 4.60 -14.30
N LYS A 59 7.63 5.79 -13.75
CA LYS A 59 8.65 6.59 -13.04
C LYS A 59 7.98 7.52 -12.04
N PRO A 60 8.63 7.92 -10.93
CA PRO A 60 8.07 8.90 -9.99
C PRO A 60 7.66 10.22 -10.66
N VAL A 61 6.46 10.73 -10.37
CA VAL A 61 5.93 11.98 -10.94
C VAL A 61 5.64 13.01 -9.84
N ASN A 62 4.98 12.60 -8.75
CA ASN A 62 4.54 13.50 -7.69
C ASN A 62 5.57 13.69 -6.56
N SER A 63 6.86 13.55 -6.85
CA SER A 63 7.94 13.61 -5.86
C SER A 63 8.00 14.93 -5.09
N ILE A 64 7.67 16.07 -5.72
CA ILE A 64 7.64 17.38 -5.07
C ILE A 64 6.58 17.41 -3.95
N ILE A 65 5.39 16.90 -4.21
CA ILE A 65 4.29 16.83 -3.24
C ILE A 65 4.66 15.90 -2.07
N VAL A 66 5.20 14.73 -2.38
CA VAL A 66 5.63 13.77 -1.34
C VAL A 66 6.75 14.36 -0.48
N LYS A 67 7.70 15.09 -1.07
CA LYS A 67 8.74 15.82 -0.33
C LYS A 67 8.16 16.86 0.61
N GLU A 68 7.12 17.57 0.18
CA GLU A 68 6.42 18.52 1.04
C GLU A 68 5.71 17.82 2.19
N ILE A 69 5.03 16.71 1.94
CA ILE A 69 4.39 15.88 2.97
C ILE A 69 5.43 15.47 4.03
N ILE A 70 6.57 14.90 3.61
CA ILE A 70 7.62 14.43 4.52
C ILE A 70 8.11 15.57 5.44
N LYS A 71 8.20 16.80 4.93
CA LYS A 71 8.60 17.97 5.74
C LYS A 71 7.55 18.41 6.75
N LYS A 72 6.26 18.13 6.50
CA LYS A 72 5.14 18.66 7.28
C LYS A 72 4.60 17.67 8.32
N VAL A 73 4.89 16.37 8.19
CA VAL A 73 4.34 15.35 9.07
C VAL A 73 5.45 14.64 9.86
N LYS A 74 5.07 14.08 11.02
CA LYS A 74 5.96 13.21 11.81
C LYS A 74 5.77 11.74 11.46
N SER A 75 4.71 11.42 10.76
CA SER A 75 4.38 10.05 10.35
C SER A 75 5.41 9.51 9.37
N ARG A 76 5.71 8.22 9.49
CA ARG A 76 6.53 7.49 8.52
C ARG A 76 5.74 7.32 7.24
N ILE A 77 6.40 7.55 6.12
CA ILE A 77 5.77 7.45 4.81
C ILE A 77 6.23 6.18 4.12
N GLN A 78 5.27 5.35 3.67
CA GLN A 78 5.56 4.33 2.67
C GLN A 78 4.96 4.76 1.33
N ILE A 79 5.76 4.70 0.26
CA ILE A 79 5.41 5.20 -1.08
C ILE A 79 5.44 4.10 -2.11
N GLY A 80 4.41 4.02 -2.94
CA GLY A 80 4.35 3.19 -4.14
C GLY A 80 3.99 4.00 -5.38
N GLY A 81 4.11 3.39 -6.55
CA GLY A 81 3.77 4.00 -7.83
C GLY A 81 4.99 4.35 -8.69
N GLY A 82 5.13 3.67 -9.83
CA GLY A 82 6.14 3.96 -10.84
C GLY A 82 7.59 3.60 -10.51
N ILE A 83 7.85 2.92 -9.41
CA ILE A 83 9.20 2.64 -8.91
C ILE A 83 9.75 1.40 -9.62
N ARG A 84 10.74 1.59 -10.49
CA ARG A 84 11.29 0.51 -11.35
C ARG A 84 12.79 0.39 -11.37
N THR A 85 13.52 1.36 -10.82
CA THR A 85 14.99 1.40 -10.84
C THR A 85 15.57 1.53 -9.44
N ILE A 86 16.86 1.20 -9.31
CA ILE A 86 17.62 1.42 -8.07
C ILE A 86 17.67 2.91 -7.73
N ASP A 87 17.80 3.76 -8.75
CA ASP A 87 17.89 5.21 -8.57
C ASP A 87 16.55 5.79 -8.07
N ASP A 88 15.40 5.30 -8.57
CA ASP A 88 14.10 5.69 -8.03
C ASP A 88 14.02 5.40 -6.53
N ILE A 89 14.46 4.21 -6.13
CA ILE A 89 14.44 3.78 -4.72
C ILE A 89 15.39 4.62 -3.89
N ASN A 90 16.62 4.84 -4.38
CA ASN A 90 17.61 5.67 -3.69
C ASN A 90 17.07 7.08 -3.46
N ASN A 91 16.51 7.71 -4.50
CA ASN A 91 15.95 9.05 -4.42
C ASN A 91 14.83 9.16 -3.36
N TRP A 92 13.93 8.16 -3.29
CA TRP A 92 12.88 8.14 -2.27
C TRP A 92 13.44 8.00 -0.85
N ILE A 93 14.43 7.13 -0.65
CA ILE A 93 15.05 6.91 0.67
C ILE A 93 15.83 8.14 1.12
N GLU A 94 16.61 8.78 0.22
CA GLU A 94 17.33 10.01 0.51
C GLU A 94 16.38 11.19 0.82
N MET A 95 15.18 11.19 0.23
CA MET A 95 14.14 12.17 0.53
C MET A 95 13.55 12.00 1.93
N GLY A 96 13.73 10.83 2.58
CA GLY A 96 13.26 10.54 3.93
C GLY A 96 12.05 9.61 3.99
N VAL A 97 11.72 8.92 2.91
CA VAL A 97 10.68 7.87 2.90
C VAL A 97 11.12 6.69 3.79
N ASP A 98 10.21 6.19 4.61
CA ASP A 98 10.50 5.02 5.46
C ASP A 98 10.57 3.73 4.66
N LYS A 99 9.58 3.49 3.80
CA LYS A 99 9.55 2.30 2.94
C LYS A 99 9.14 2.64 1.50
N VAL A 100 9.80 1.94 0.59
CA VAL A 100 9.48 1.98 -0.84
C VAL A 100 8.70 0.71 -1.18
N VAL A 101 7.54 0.88 -1.81
CA VAL A 101 6.64 -0.21 -2.18
C VAL A 101 6.77 -0.49 -3.68
N MET A 102 7.36 -1.63 -4.01
CA MET A 102 7.50 -2.09 -5.40
C MET A 102 6.32 -2.99 -5.77
N GLY A 103 5.66 -2.70 -6.87
CA GLY A 103 4.60 -3.56 -7.43
C GLY A 103 5.11 -4.40 -8.60
N THR A 104 4.65 -4.09 -9.81
CA THR A 104 4.96 -4.81 -11.06
C THR A 104 6.45 -5.11 -11.23
N ALA A 105 7.33 -4.15 -10.95
CA ALA A 105 8.78 -4.33 -11.11
C ALA A 105 9.36 -5.42 -10.20
N ALA A 106 8.81 -5.62 -9.01
CA ALA A 106 9.25 -6.68 -8.11
C ALA A 106 8.94 -8.07 -8.69
N VAL A 107 7.79 -8.22 -9.37
CA VAL A 107 7.36 -9.49 -9.95
C VAL A 107 8.09 -9.78 -11.27
N GLU A 108 8.27 -8.76 -12.11
CA GLU A 108 8.89 -8.89 -13.43
C GLU A 108 10.43 -9.00 -13.36
N ASN A 109 11.05 -8.45 -12.30
CA ASN A 109 12.51 -8.45 -12.15
C ASN A 109 12.92 -8.82 -10.71
N LYS A 110 12.95 -10.11 -10.42
CA LYS A 110 13.33 -10.65 -9.11
C LYS A 110 14.80 -10.40 -8.74
N ASP A 111 15.67 -10.31 -9.72
CA ASP A 111 17.09 -9.99 -9.49
C ASP A 111 17.24 -8.55 -8.98
N LEU A 112 16.52 -7.61 -9.60
CA LEU A 112 16.44 -6.24 -9.08
C LEU A 112 15.92 -6.23 -7.65
N LEU A 113 14.81 -6.93 -7.37
CA LEU A 113 14.23 -7.01 -6.03
C LEU A 113 15.26 -7.50 -5.01
N LYS A 114 15.99 -8.56 -5.32
CA LYS A 114 17.04 -9.12 -4.46
C LYS A 114 18.17 -8.12 -4.22
N ILE A 115 18.64 -7.43 -5.26
CA ILE A 115 19.69 -6.41 -5.17
C ILE A 115 19.26 -5.26 -4.25
N VAL A 116 18.05 -4.71 -4.46
CA VAL A 116 17.57 -3.55 -3.68
C VAL A 116 17.27 -3.91 -2.24
N CYS A 117 16.75 -5.11 -1.96
CA CYS A 117 16.55 -5.60 -0.59
C CYS A 117 17.89 -5.74 0.17
N ASN A 118 18.95 -6.17 -0.49
CA ASN A 118 20.28 -6.26 0.11
C ASN A 118 20.90 -4.87 0.34
N LYS A 119 20.73 -3.95 -0.62
CA LYS A 119 21.27 -2.58 -0.54
C LYS A 119 20.51 -1.73 0.48
N PHE A 120 19.20 -1.81 0.50
CA PHE A 120 18.32 -0.98 1.32
C PHE A 120 17.60 -1.81 2.37
N LYS A 121 18.36 -2.38 3.30
CA LYS A 121 17.84 -3.29 4.33
C LYS A 121 16.64 -2.72 5.05
N ASN A 122 15.58 -3.52 5.16
CA ASN A 122 14.31 -3.18 5.80
C ASN A 122 13.58 -1.98 5.19
N LYS A 123 13.92 -1.54 3.97
CA LYS A 123 13.27 -0.40 3.31
C LYS A 123 12.34 -0.81 2.16
N ILE A 124 12.41 -2.05 1.70
CA ILE A 124 11.67 -2.50 0.53
C ILE A 124 10.45 -3.32 0.97
N ALA A 125 9.27 -2.86 0.58
CA ALA A 125 8.03 -3.60 0.63
C ALA A 125 7.60 -4.00 -0.79
N VAL A 126 6.80 -5.06 -0.91
CA VAL A 126 6.26 -5.51 -2.19
C VAL A 126 4.74 -5.44 -2.17
N ALA A 127 4.14 -4.77 -3.15
CA ALA A 127 2.70 -4.79 -3.37
C ALA A 127 2.33 -5.90 -4.34
N LEU A 128 1.39 -6.73 -3.92
CA LEU A 128 0.79 -7.79 -4.73
C LEU A 128 -0.71 -7.54 -4.84
N ASP A 129 -1.14 -7.19 -6.02
CA ASP A 129 -2.55 -7.08 -6.38
C ASP A 129 -3.01 -8.44 -6.87
N VAL A 130 -3.99 -9.03 -6.20
CA VAL A 130 -4.33 -10.44 -6.37
C VAL A 130 -5.80 -10.60 -6.72
N LYS A 131 -6.06 -11.39 -7.74
CA LYS A 131 -7.39 -11.83 -8.14
C LYS A 131 -7.41 -13.35 -8.19
N ASP A 132 -8.31 -13.95 -7.42
CA ASP A 132 -8.49 -15.41 -7.37
C ASP A 132 -7.17 -16.17 -7.11
N GLY A 133 -6.32 -15.63 -6.22
CA GLY A 133 -5.02 -16.21 -5.84
C GLY A 133 -3.87 -15.93 -6.82
N LEU A 134 -4.13 -15.31 -7.97
CA LEU A 134 -3.14 -15.00 -9.00
C LEU A 134 -2.79 -13.51 -9.02
N ILE A 135 -1.51 -13.21 -9.24
CA ILE A 135 -1.00 -11.83 -9.27
C ILE A 135 -1.45 -11.12 -10.55
N ALA A 136 -1.91 -9.88 -10.40
CA ALA A 136 -2.16 -8.95 -11.48
C ALA A 136 -1.09 -7.84 -11.50
N LEU A 137 -0.73 -7.36 -12.68
CA LEU A 137 0.32 -6.37 -12.91
C LEU A 137 -0.22 -5.14 -13.65
N SER A 138 0.61 -4.08 -13.68
CA SER A 138 0.38 -2.87 -14.47
C SER A 138 -0.96 -2.20 -14.17
N GLY A 139 -1.29 -2.00 -12.89
CA GLY A 139 -2.58 -1.43 -12.47
C GLY A 139 -3.74 -2.33 -12.89
N TRP A 140 -3.58 -3.65 -12.67
CA TRP A 140 -4.56 -4.72 -12.89
C TRP A 140 -4.90 -5.02 -14.35
N LYS A 141 -4.17 -4.40 -15.28
CA LYS A 141 -4.40 -4.57 -16.73
C LYS A 141 -3.89 -5.91 -17.27
N LYS A 142 -2.93 -6.52 -16.59
CA LYS A 142 -2.29 -7.77 -17.01
C LYS A 142 -2.47 -8.83 -15.93
N GLN A 143 -3.39 -9.76 -16.11
CA GLN A 143 -3.50 -10.95 -15.27
C GLN A 143 -2.35 -11.91 -15.59
N THR A 144 -1.75 -12.48 -14.56
CA THR A 144 -0.70 -13.52 -14.71
C THR A 144 -1.21 -14.88 -14.26
N ASN A 145 -0.41 -15.93 -14.52
CA ASN A 145 -0.62 -17.26 -13.96
C ASN A 145 0.27 -17.50 -12.72
N ILE A 146 0.83 -16.44 -12.12
CA ILE A 146 1.72 -16.54 -10.97
C ILE A 146 0.87 -16.57 -9.70
N SER A 147 0.97 -17.68 -8.95
CA SER A 147 0.36 -17.81 -7.63
C SER A 147 1.02 -16.84 -6.65
N ALA A 148 0.21 -16.04 -5.93
CA ALA A 148 0.71 -15.09 -4.95
C ALA A 148 1.48 -15.78 -3.83
N ILE A 149 0.98 -16.93 -3.34
CA ILE A 149 1.65 -17.69 -2.28
C ILE A 149 3.01 -18.24 -2.73
N ASP A 150 3.09 -18.77 -3.96
CA ASP A 150 4.34 -19.33 -4.46
C ASP A 150 5.38 -18.24 -4.69
N TYR A 151 4.95 -17.09 -5.21
CA TYR A 151 5.80 -15.92 -5.37
C TYR A 151 6.33 -15.41 -4.02
N ILE A 152 5.47 -15.27 -3.00
CA ILE A 152 5.91 -14.82 -1.67
C ILE A 152 6.92 -15.80 -1.06
N LYS A 153 6.69 -17.11 -1.19
CA LYS A 153 7.64 -18.13 -0.73
C LYS A 153 8.99 -18.05 -1.45
N GLU A 154 8.99 -17.74 -2.73
CA GLU A 154 10.22 -17.57 -3.51
C GLU A 154 11.05 -16.38 -3.01
N ILE A 155 10.41 -15.24 -2.75
CA ILE A 155 11.11 -14.02 -2.34
C ILE A 155 11.35 -13.89 -0.83
N GLN A 156 10.86 -14.82 -0.01
CA GLN A 156 10.87 -14.69 1.45
C GLN A 156 12.26 -14.54 2.08
N ASN A 157 13.31 -14.96 1.36
CA ASN A 157 14.71 -14.86 1.82
C ASN A 157 15.46 -13.67 1.17
N PHE A 158 14.78 -12.80 0.40
CA PHE A 158 15.42 -11.66 -0.26
C PHE A 158 15.62 -10.45 0.68
N GLY A 159 14.93 -10.43 1.82
CA GLY A 159 14.97 -9.30 2.75
C GLY A 159 13.83 -8.30 2.53
N VAL A 160 12.76 -8.71 1.87
CA VAL A 160 11.51 -7.94 1.75
C VAL A 160 10.95 -7.68 3.15
N SER A 161 10.65 -6.42 3.47
CA SER A 161 10.22 -6.02 4.81
C SER A 161 8.76 -6.39 5.10
N ARG A 162 7.88 -6.30 4.10
CA ARG A 162 6.45 -6.65 4.17
C ARG A 162 5.85 -6.84 2.78
N ILE A 163 4.72 -7.53 2.73
CA ILE A 163 3.86 -7.60 1.54
C ILE A 163 2.61 -6.75 1.79
N VAL A 164 2.33 -5.82 0.91
CA VAL A 164 1.01 -5.19 0.81
C VAL A 164 0.15 -6.07 -0.10
N TYR A 165 -0.79 -6.79 0.50
CA TYR A 165 -1.64 -7.74 -0.21
C TYR A 165 -3.01 -7.13 -0.49
N THR A 166 -3.29 -6.84 -1.76
CA THR A 166 -4.55 -6.24 -2.20
C THR A 166 -5.43 -7.30 -2.87
N ASP A 167 -6.61 -7.58 -2.31
CA ASP A 167 -7.64 -8.35 -3.01
C ASP A 167 -8.40 -7.42 -3.97
N ILE A 168 -8.15 -7.59 -5.28
CA ILE A 168 -8.76 -6.79 -6.34
C ILE A 168 -10.29 -6.92 -6.35
N ASN A 169 -10.82 -8.10 -6.01
CA ASN A 169 -12.27 -8.31 -5.98
C ASN A 169 -12.95 -7.52 -4.84
N LYS A 170 -12.18 -7.10 -3.83
CA LYS A 170 -12.66 -6.35 -2.68
C LYS A 170 -12.33 -4.85 -2.76
N ASP A 171 -11.22 -4.49 -3.43
CA ASP A 171 -10.77 -3.10 -3.44
C ASP A 171 -11.80 -2.15 -4.06
N GLY A 172 -12.01 -1.01 -3.42
CA GLY A 172 -12.98 0.00 -3.81
C GLY A 172 -14.46 -0.40 -3.69
N THR A 173 -14.78 -1.63 -3.23
CA THR A 173 -16.17 -2.12 -3.13
C THR A 173 -16.83 -1.80 -1.79
N LYS A 174 -16.07 -1.54 -0.74
CA LYS A 174 -16.56 -1.36 0.64
C LYS A 174 -17.44 -2.54 1.14
N LYS A 175 -17.07 -3.78 0.77
CA LYS A 175 -17.79 -5.01 1.17
C LYS A 175 -17.03 -5.83 2.22
N GLY A 176 -16.15 -5.18 2.96
CA GLY A 176 -15.22 -5.81 3.88
C GLY A 176 -13.99 -6.41 3.19
N PRO A 177 -12.85 -6.45 3.91
CA PRO A 177 -11.61 -7.05 3.41
C PRO A 177 -11.70 -8.58 3.35
N ASN A 178 -10.83 -9.21 2.58
CA ASN A 178 -10.75 -10.66 2.50
C ASN A 178 -9.91 -11.21 3.67
N ILE A 179 -10.50 -11.22 4.87
CA ILE A 179 -9.80 -11.64 6.08
C ILE A 179 -9.42 -13.12 6.01
N LYS A 180 -10.36 -13.99 5.60
CA LYS A 180 -10.15 -15.44 5.61
C LYS A 180 -8.92 -15.84 4.78
N ASP A 181 -8.91 -15.48 3.50
CA ASP A 181 -7.83 -15.90 2.60
C ASP A 181 -6.50 -15.25 2.98
N THR A 182 -6.54 -14.00 3.51
CA THR A 182 -5.31 -13.33 3.97
C THR A 182 -4.75 -13.98 5.22
N VAL A 183 -5.58 -14.47 6.15
CA VAL A 183 -5.14 -15.25 7.33
C VAL A 183 -4.54 -16.58 6.88
N GLU A 184 -5.20 -17.30 5.97
CA GLU A 184 -4.66 -18.56 5.44
C GLU A 184 -3.28 -18.34 4.79
N LEU A 185 -3.13 -17.26 4.02
CA LEU A 185 -1.86 -16.89 3.41
C LEU A 185 -0.82 -16.55 4.48
N SER A 186 -1.18 -15.74 5.47
CA SER A 186 -0.27 -15.28 6.53
C SER A 186 0.34 -16.44 7.33
N ASN A 187 -0.41 -17.53 7.50
CA ASN A 187 0.05 -18.74 8.18
C ASN A 187 1.03 -19.58 7.33
N LYS A 188 1.11 -19.33 6.02
CA LYS A 188 1.93 -20.10 5.07
C LYS A 188 3.21 -19.39 4.64
N VAL A 189 3.38 -18.11 5.03
CA VAL A 189 4.51 -17.26 4.61
C VAL A 189 5.19 -16.62 5.81
N LYS A 190 6.47 -16.26 5.67
CA LYS A 190 7.26 -15.66 6.75
C LYS A 190 7.29 -14.12 6.69
N ILE A 191 7.09 -13.53 5.52
CA ILE A 191 7.08 -12.08 5.34
C ILE A 191 5.78 -11.53 5.92
N PRO A 192 5.81 -10.48 6.78
CA PRO A 192 4.61 -9.85 7.31
C PRO A 192 3.68 -9.32 6.21
N LEU A 193 2.37 -9.48 6.42
CA LEU A 193 1.35 -9.04 5.47
C LEU A 193 0.66 -7.77 5.98
N VAL A 194 0.39 -6.85 5.07
CA VAL A 194 -0.51 -5.71 5.25
C VAL A 194 -1.72 -5.93 4.38
N ILE A 195 -2.90 -5.99 5.01
CA ILE A 195 -4.18 -6.15 4.30
C ILE A 195 -4.49 -4.86 3.54
N SER A 196 -4.87 -4.98 2.27
CA SER A 196 -5.32 -3.87 1.44
C SER A 196 -6.58 -4.25 0.66
N GLY A 197 -7.45 -3.25 0.48
CA GLY A 197 -8.69 -3.41 -0.26
C GLY A 197 -9.89 -3.84 0.59
N GLY A 198 -11.04 -3.18 0.35
CA GLY A 198 -12.35 -3.56 0.86
C GLY A 198 -12.73 -3.09 2.25
N VAL A 199 -11.82 -2.56 3.07
CA VAL A 199 -12.15 -2.06 4.43
C VAL A 199 -13.29 -1.04 4.33
N SER A 200 -14.36 -1.29 5.08
CA SER A 200 -15.60 -0.55 5.00
C SER A 200 -16.09 0.04 6.33
N SER A 201 -15.64 -0.52 7.45
CA SER A 201 -16.11 -0.13 8.78
C SER A 201 -15.01 -0.27 9.84
N ILE A 202 -15.23 0.35 11.00
CA ILE A 202 -14.41 0.18 12.20
C ILE A 202 -14.41 -1.28 12.67
N GLU A 203 -15.54 -1.96 12.52
CA GLU A 203 -15.71 -3.38 12.87
C GLU A 203 -14.78 -4.29 12.05
N ASP A 204 -14.52 -3.97 10.78
CA ASP A 204 -13.56 -4.71 9.97
C ASP A 204 -12.16 -4.63 10.60
N ILE A 205 -11.76 -3.44 11.03
CA ILE A 205 -10.43 -3.21 11.64
C ILE A 205 -10.33 -3.90 12.99
N LYS A 206 -11.38 -3.83 13.82
CA LYS A 206 -11.44 -4.56 15.10
C LYS A 206 -11.29 -6.07 14.89
N LYS A 207 -11.97 -6.64 13.88
CA LYS A 207 -11.82 -8.06 13.53
C LYS A 207 -10.39 -8.40 13.14
N ILE A 208 -9.72 -7.57 12.34
CA ILE A 208 -8.32 -7.78 11.96
C ILE A 208 -7.40 -7.68 13.19
N LYS A 209 -7.64 -6.73 14.09
CA LYS A 209 -6.86 -6.60 15.35
C LYS A 209 -6.91 -7.85 16.23
N LEU A 210 -8.01 -8.59 16.21
CA LEU A 210 -8.17 -9.83 16.97
C LEU A 210 -7.36 -11.01 16.39
N LEU A 211 -6.75 -10.87 15.23
CA LEU A 211 -5.94 -11.92 14.58
C LEU A 211 -4.50 -11.97 15.14
N SER A 212 -4.36 -11.94 16.45
CA SER A 212 -3.06 -11.81 17.16
C SER A 212 -2.04 -12.92 16.85
N ASN A 213 -2.49 -14.08 16.36
CA ASN A 213 -1.64 -15.23 16.04
C ASN A 213 -1.28 -15.31 14.55
N SER A 214 -1.68 -14.32 13.73
CA SER A 214 -1.39 -14.29 12.31
C SER A 214 -0.17 -13.39 12.03
N ASN A 215 0.51 -13.66 10.90
CA ASN A 215 1.60 -12.83 10.42
C ASN A 215 1.07 -11.57 9.68
N ILE A 216 0.01 -10.94 10.24
CA ILE A 216 -0.59 -9.72 9.72
C ILE A 216 -0.05 -8.52 10.52
N GLU A 217 0.77 -7.70 9.88
CA GLU A 217 1.41 -6.52 10.48
C GLU A 217 0.45 -5.32 10.55
N GLY A 218 -0.40 -5.16 9.53
CA GLY A 218 -1.24 -3.97 9.45
C GLY A 218 -2.37 -4.05 8.41
N VAL A 219 -3.05 -2.91 8.29
CA VAL A 219 -4.17 -2.72 7.36
C VAL A 219 -4.12 -1.34 6.71
N ILE A 220 -4.37 -1.27 5.41
CA ILE A 220 -4.51 -0.01 4.67
C ILE A 220 -5.97 0.37 4.61
N VAL A 221 -6.28 1.61 4.99
CA VAL A 221 -7.63 2.18 4.98
C VAL A 221 -7.64 3.40 4.06
N GLY A 222 -8.41 3.32 3.00
CA GLY A 222 -8.45 4.37 1.98
C GLY A 222 -9.85 4.93 1.80
N LYS A 223 -10.60 4.41 0.82
CA LYS A 223 -11.87 4.96 0.33
C LYS A 223 -12.90 5.23 1.44
N SER A 224 -13.02 4.35 2.40
CA SER A 224 -13.98 4.49 3.51
C SER A 224 -13.73 5.72 4.41
N ILE A 225 -12.49 6.22 4.49
CA ILE A 225 -12.20 7.49 5.19
C ILE A 225 -12.69 8.66 4.36
N TYR A 226 -12.39 8.69 3.07
CA TYR A 226 -12.75 9.79 2.18
C TYR A 226 -14.27 9.89 1.96
N ASP A 227 -14.96 8.76 1.88
CA ASP A 227 -16.42 8.70 1.73
C ASP A 227 -17.16 8.97 3.06
N GLY A 228 -16.44 9.09 4.20
CA GLY A 228 -17.00 9.35 5.51
C GLY A 228 -17.61 8.14 6.22
N ASP A 229 -17.46 6.92 5.67
CA ASP A 229 -17.92 5.69 6.32
C ASP A 229 -17.13 5.40 7.61
N ILE A 230 -15.85 5.79 7.64
CA ILE A 230 -14.97 5.72 8.81
C ILE A 230 -14.49 7.12 9.14
N LYS A 231 -14.84 7.62 10.32
CA LYS A 231 -14.30 8.88 10.82
C LYS A 231 -12.84 8.71 11.23
N ILE A 232 -12.01 9.71 10.92
CA ILE A 232 -10.59 9.70 11.30
C ILE A 232 -10.41 9.60 12.83
N SER A 233 -11.29 10.27 13.62
CA SER A 233 -11.31 10.20 15.08
C SER A 233 -11.47 8.76 15.59
N ASP A 234 -12.47 8.05 15.07
CA ASP A 234 -12.81 6.70 15.52
C ASP A 234 -11.72 5.70 15.13
N LEU A 235 -11.08 5.94 13.97
CA LEU A 235 -9.95 5.14 13.51
C LEU A 235 -8.69 5.38 14.37
N ALA A 236 -8.47 6.62 14.80
CA ALA A 236 -7.34 7.01 15.64
C ALA A 236 -7.39 6.38 17.04
N GLU A 237 -8.57 6.10 17.59
CA GLU A 237 -8.73 5.36 18.85
C GLU A 237 -8.22 3.91 18.78
N LEU A 238 -8.01 3.40 17.58
CA LEU A 238 -7.53 2.04 17.36
C LEU A 238 -6.00 1.94 17.10
N VAL A 239 -5.28 3.06 17.04
CA VAL A 239 -3.82 3.11 16.79
C VAL A 239 -2.99 2.68 17.99
#